data_9ac3af232429cea8370ac0e9e93941ee
#
_entry.id   9ac3af232429cea8370ac0e9e93941ee
#
_cell.length_a   1.000
_cell.length_b   1.000
_cell.length_c   1.000
_cell.angle_alpha   90.00
_cell.angle_beta   90.00
_cell.angle_gamma   90.00
#
_symmetry.space_group_name_H-M   'P 1'
#
loop_
_entity.id
_entity.type
_entity.pdbx_description
1 polymer ?
#
loop_
_entity_poly.entity_id
_entity_poly.type
_entity_poly.pdbx_seq_one_letter_code
_entity_poly.pdbx_strand_id
1 'polypeptide(L)'
;MQQTNRIFIVGHMGAGKFIFTEALAKKLGWQIVDANPSIERYIGRQTRDILGEQGEAAFNRCQADIISHSIEKENVVVLLEECVVLSEQCRKLLSAEFVVYLKVSVTTQLGRMKNGRVPSLPVEDMKNFLEKQHRERNAFYEEVATLIVESVGYSDQVSEINKIIEEDVNKVIKALGK
;
A
#
# COMPACT_ATOMS: atom_id res chain seq x y z
N MET A 1 20.97 -17.01 -4.61
CA MET A 1 19.77 -16.25 -4.23
C MET A 1 19.85 -14.89 -4.91
N GLN A 2 18.87 -14.53 -5.73
CA GLN A 2 18.84 -13.21 -6.35
C GLN A 2 18.59 -12.19 -5.25
N GLN A 3 19.48 -11.23 -5.08
CA GLN A 3 19.36 -10.21 -4.04
C GLN A 3 18.19 -9.30 -4.41
N THR A 4 17.16 -9.27 -3.59
CA THR A 4 15.99 -8.41 -3.81
C THR A 4 16.40 -6.94 -3.64
N ASN A 5 16.28 -6.16 -4.71
CA ASN A 5 16.70 -4.76 -4.75
C ASN A 5 15.50 -3.79 -4.81
N ARG A 6 14.28 -4.30 -4.72
CA ARG A 6 13.05 -3.51 -4.72
C ARG A 6 11.95 -4.18 -3.91
N ILE A 7 11.10 -3.36 -3.33
CA ILE A 7 9.99 -3.80 -2.48
C ILE A 7 8.74 -3.03 -2.88
N PHE A 8 7.62 -3.72 -3.05
CA PHE A 8 6.32 -3.11 -3.30
C PHE A 8 5.45 -3.20 -2.07
N ILE A 9 4.83 -2.08 -1.67
CA ILE A 9 3.97 -1.99 -0.49
C ILE A 9 2.53 -1.87 -0.95
N VAL A 10 1.70 -2.81 -0.52
CA VAL A 10 0.27 -2.86 -0.78
C VAL A 10 -0.54 -2.93 0.52
N GLY A 11 -1.81 -2.62 0.45
CA GLY A 11 -2.73 -2.71 1.58
C GLY A 11 -3.84 -1.68 1.50
N HIS A 12 -4.82 -1.85 2.37
CA HIS A 12 -5.98 -0.96 2.45
C HIS A 12 -5.63 0.48 2.85
N MET A 13 -6.55 1.39 2.57
CA MET A 13 -6.56 2.74 3.13
C MET A 13 -6.46 2.68 4.66
N GLY A 14 -5.66 3.55 5.27
CA GLY A 14 -5.48 3.56 6.73
C GLY A 14 -4.60 2.42 7.29
N ALA A 15 -3.99 1.59 6.46
CA ALA A 15 -3.02 0.59 6.89
C ALA A 15 -1.69 1.18 7.37
N GLY A 16 -1.43 2.46 7.11
CA GLY A 16 -0.18 3.12 7.50
C GLY A 16 0.94 2.95 6.47
N LYS A 17 0.61 2.63 5.23
CA LYS A 17 1.57 2.36 4.15
C LYS A 17 2.63 3.44 3.98
N PHE A 18 2.24 4.70 3.98
CA PHE A 18 3.17 5.82 3.75
C PHE A 18 4.25 5.89 4.84
N ILE A 19 3.87 5.92 6.11
CA ILE A 19 4.80 6.00 7.24
C ILE A 19 5.71 4.75 7.29
N PHE A 20 5.14 3.58 7.03
CA PHE A 20 5.89 2.34 6.95
C PHE A 20 6.91 2.37 5.80
N THR A 21 6.52 2.83 4.62
CA THR A 21 7.39 2.97 3.45
C THR A 21 8.56 3.90 3.73
N GLU A 22 8.29 5.05 4.36
CA GLU A 22 9.36 6.00 4.76
C GLU A 22 10.35 5.37 5.74
N ALA A 23 9.86 4.69 6.77
CA ALA A 23 10.69 4.04 7.76
C ALA A 23 11.55 2.92 7.16
N LEU A 24 10.95 2.09 6.29
CA LEU A 24 11.64 0.99 5.60
C LEU A 24 12.72 1.52 4.65
N ALA A 25 12.37 2.48 3.80
CA ALA A 25 13.30 3.08 2.84
C ALA A 25 14.48 3.76 3.53
N LYS A 26 14.21 4.51 4.61
CA LYS A 26 15.24 5.14 5.43
C LYS A 26 16.20 4.09 6.03
N LYS A 27 15.68 2.99 6.56
CA LYS A 27 16.49 1.94 7.18
C LYS A 27 17.34 1.17 6.17
N LEU A 28 16.84 0.98 4.95
CA LEU A 28 17.56 0.35 3.85
C LEU A 28 18.52 1.30 3.11
N GLY A 29 18.37 2.60 3.27
CA GLY A 29 19.06 3.61 2.45
C GLY A 29 18.57 3.63 1.01
N TRP A 30 17.29 3.28 0.78
CA TRP A 30 16.67 3.17 -0.53
C TRP A 30 15.79 4.35 -0.87
N GLN A 31 15.52 4.54 -2.16
CA GLN A 31 14.63 5.59 -2.63
C GLN A 31 13.16 5.14 -2.52
N ILE A 32 12.27 6.13 -2.36
CA ILE A 32 10.82 5.91 -2.37
C ILE A 32 10.28 6.27 -3.75
N VAL A 33 9.43 5.39 -4.28
CA VAL A 33 8.56 5.67 -5.42
C VAL A 33 7.13 5.67 -4.89
N ASP A 34 6.53 6.86 -4.79
CA ASP A 34 5.12 7.00 -4.44
C ASP A 34 4.28 7.04 -5.71
N ALA A 35 3.42 6.03 -5.88
CA ALA A 35 2.58 5.91 -7.06
C ALA A 35 1.48 6.97 -7.12
N ASN A 36 1.01 7.48 -5.99
CA ASN A 36 -0.12 8.40 -5.89
C ASN A 36 0.13 9.73 -6.66
N PRO A 37 1.15 10.52 -6.34
CA PRO A 37 1.45 11.73 -7.09
C PRO A 37 1.86 11.45 -8.54
N SER A 38 2.44 10.26 -8.80
CA SER A 38 2.83 9.88 -10.16
C SER A 38 1.62 9.64 -11.04
N ILE A 39 0.59 8.99 -10.51
CA ILE A 39 -0.68 8.78 -11.20
C ILE A 39 -1.37 10.12 -11.49
N GLU A 40 -1.45 11.01 -10.50
CA GLU A 40 -2.06 12.33 -10.68
C GLU A 40 -1.36 13.17 -11.74
N ARG A 41 -0.02 13.13 -11.80
CA ARG A 41 0.78 13.81 -12.84
C ARG A 41 0.57 13.19 -14.22
N TYR A 42 0.52 11.87 -14.30
CA TYR A 42 0.37 11.16 -15.58
C TYR A 42 -0.99 11.43 -16.22
N ILE A 43 -2.06 11.46 -15.44
CA ILE A 43 -3.42 11.63 -15.92
C ILE A 43 -3.82 13.10 -15.99
N GLY A 44 -3.09 14.00 -15.32
CA GLY A 44 -3.40 15.42 -15.24
C GLY A 44 -4.70 15.74 -14.49
N ARG A 45 -5.19 14.78 -13.68
CA ARG A 45 -6.41 14.89 -12.89
C ARG A 45 -6.20 14.23 -11.53
N GLN A 46 -6.93 14.70 -10.52
CA GLN A 46 -6.97 13.99 -9.25
C GLN A 46 -7.66 12.63 -9.43
N THR A 47 -7.14 11.61 -8.77
CA THR A 47 -7.65 10.23 -8.87
C THR A 47 -9.15 10.10 -8.58
N ARG A 48 -9.69 10.94 -7.70
CA ARG A 48 -11.12 11.02 -7.38
C ARG A 48 -12.00 11.50 -8.55
N ASP A 49 -11.42 12.21 -9.52
CA ASP A 49 -12.14 12.76 -10.68
C ASP A 49 -12.20 11.76 -11.85
N ILE A 50 -11.57 10.59 -11.69
CA ILE A 50 -11.55 9.51 -12.67
C ILE A 50 -12.69 8.54 -12.36
N LEU A 51 -13.91 9.02 -12.42
CA LEU A 51 -15.11 8.22 -12.21
C LEU A 51 -15.73 7.87 -13.57
N GLY A 52 -15.68 6.58 -13.94
CA GLY A 52 -16.28 6.02 -15.14
C GLY A 52 -15.40 4.95 -15.78
N GLU A 53 -15.97 4.11 -16.64
CA GLU A 53 -15.27 2.96 -17.26
C GLU A 53 -13.98 3.34 -18.00
N GLN A 54 -13.97 4.47 -18.71
CA GLN A 54 -12.77 4.94 -19.39
C GLN A 54 -11.71 5.46 -18.43
N GLY A 55 -12.12 6.09 -17.34
CA GLY A 55 -11.24 6.58 -16.27
C GLY A 55 -10.58 5.43 -15.52
N GLU A 56 -11.33 4.38 -15.19
CA GLU A 56 -10.81 3.18 -14.53
C GLU A 56 -9.77 2.47 -15.39
N ALA A 57 -10.04 2.28 -16.69
CA ALA A 57 -9.08 1.66 -17.60
C ALA A 57 -7.78 2.48 -17.73
N ALA A 58 -7.87 3.81 -17.79
CA ALA A 58 -6.71 4.70 -17.84
C ALA A 58 -5.91 4.62 -16.52
N PHE A 59 -6.59 4.60 -15.39
CA PHE A 59 -5.99 4.46 -14.08
C PHE A 59 -5.23 3.14 -13.93
N ASN A 60 -5.85 2.03 -14.33
CA ASN A 60 -5.23 0.70 -14.28
C ASN A 60 -3.99 0.60 -15.17
N ARG A 61 -4.03 1.19 -16.38
CA ARG A 61 -2.85 1.27 -17.24
C ARG A 61 -1.72 2.07 -16.60
N CYS A 62 -2.04 3.22 -16.02
CA CYS A 62 -1.05 4.04 -15.34
C CYS A 62 -0.40 3.31 -14.16
N GLN A 63 -1.17 2.58 -13.36
CA GLN A 63 -0.62 1.75 -12.29
C GLN A 63 0.31 0.66 -12.82
N ALA A 64 -0.08 -0.04 -13.90
CA ALA A 64 0.75 -1.05 -14.53
C ALA A 64 2.06 -0.46 -15.09
N ASP A 65 2.01 0.73 -15.68
CA ASP A 65 3.20 1.44 -16.17
C ASP A 65 4.14 1.82 -15.02
N ILE A 66 3.61 2.31 -13.91
CA ILE A 66 4.42 2.64 -12.72
C ILE A 66 5.11 1.40 -12.16
N ILE A 67 4.39 0.27 -12.06
CA ILE A 67 4.98 -0.99 -11.61
C ILE A 67 6.09 -1.41 -12.59
N SER A 68 5.83 -1.42 -13.89
CA SER A 68 6.78 -1.81 -14.93
C SER A 68 8.06 -0.97 -14.90
N HIS A 69 7.94 0.35 -14.77
CA HIS A 69 9.10 1.23 -14.62
C HIS A 69 9.84 1.02 -13.28
N SER A 70 9.12 0.63 -12.24
CA SER A 70 9.73 0.39 -10.93
C SER A 70 10.49 -0.95 -10.88
N ILE A 71 10.06 -1.93 -11.67
CA ILE A 71 10.76 -3.22 -11.82
C ILE A 71 12.15 -3.05 -12.45
N GLU A 72 12.35 -2.02 -13.25
CA GLU A 72 13.65 -1.70 -13.85
C GLU A 72 14.63 -0.98 -12.91
N LYS A 73 14.14 -0.55 -11.74
CA LYS A 73 14.95 0.19 -10.74
C LYS A 73 15.54 -0.74 -9.70
N GLU A 74 16.61 -0.27 -9.09
CA GLU A 74 17.25 -0.91 -7.95
C GLU A 74 17.19 0.01 -6.72
N ASN A 75 17.18 -0.60 -5.53
CA ASN A 75 17.19 0.09 -4.26
C ASN A 75 16.01 1.06 -4.10
N VAL A 76 14.80 0.54 -4.39
CA VAL A 76 13.56 1.30 -4.28
C VAL A 76 12.53 0.59 -3.39
N VAL A 77 11.78 1.38 -2.65
CA VAL A 77 10.53 0.97 -2.00
C VAL A 77 9.38 1.68 -2.69
N VAL A 78 8.47 0.92 -3.27
CA VAL A 78 7.37 1.40 -4.10
C VAL A 78 6.08 1.36 -3.31
N LEU A 79 5.49 2.52 -3.05
CA LEU A 79 4.19 2.66 -2.42
C LEU A 79 3.09 2.64 -3.49
N LEU A 80 2.21 1.64 -3.42
CA LEU A 80 1.13 1.47 -4.38
C LEU A 80 -0.25 1.88 -3.79
N GLU A 81 -1.14 2.22 -4.69
CA GLU A 81 -2.54 2.51 -4.38
C GLU A 81 -3.29 1.28 -3.88
N GLU A 82 -4.31 1.50 -3.05
CA GLU A 82 -5.10 0.40 -2.49
C GLU A 82 -5.89 -0.41 -3.54
N CYS A 83 -6.25 0.19 -4.66
CA CYS A 83 -7.00 -0.50 -5.73
C CYS A 83 -6.12 -1.23 -6.74
N VAL A 84 -4.79 -1.15 -6.63
CA VAL A 84 -3.85 -1.78 -7.57
C VAL A 84 -4.10 -3.26 -7.77
N VAL A 85 -4.50 -3.96 -6.72
CA VAL A 85 -4.75 -5.41 -6.74
C VAL A 85 -6.04 -5.81 -7.47
N LEU A 86 -6.93 -4.86 -7.77
CA LEU A 86 -8.12 -5.15 -8.57
C LEU A 86 -7.77 -5.41 -10.05
N SER A 87 -6.67 -4.85 -10.53
CA SER A 87 -6.17 -5.08 -11.90
C SER A 87 -5.42 -6.41 -11.98
N GLU A 88 -5.90 -7.34 -12.81
CA GLU A 88 -5.21 -8.60 -13.08
C GLU A 88 -3.80 -8.37 -13.66
N GLN A 89 -3.65 -7.39 -14.53
CA GLN A 89 -2.36 -7.01 -15.10
C GLN A 89 -1.37 -6.58 -14.02
N CYS A 90 -1.81 -5.76 -13.07
CA CYS A 90 -0.96 -5.33 -11.95
C CYS A 90 -0.59 -6.53 -11.05
N ARG A 91 -1.53 -7.42 -10.75
CA ARG A 91 -1.23 -8.63 -9.97
C ARG A 91 -0.20 -9.53 -10.67
N LYS A 92 -0.31 -9.72 -11.98
CA LYS A 92 0.68 -10.49 -12.77
C LYS A 92 2.08 -9.87 -12.69
N LEU A 93 2.20 -8.55 -12.78
CA LEU A 93 3.48 -7.86 -12.63
C LEU A 93 4.06 -8.03 -11.23
N LEU A 94 3.22 -7.93 -10.20
CA LEU A 94 3.63 -8.04 -8.81
C LEU A 94 4.00 -9.47 -8.39
N SER A 95 3.47 -10.49 -9.05
CA SER A 95 3.66 -11.90 -8.67
C SER A 95 5.11 -12.39 -8.69
N ALA A 96 5.99 -11.72 -9.44
CA ALA A 96 7.42 -12.03 -9.53
C ALA A 96 8.28 -11.15 -8.59
N GLU A 97 7.68 -10.23 -7.85
CA GLU A 97 8.36 -9.22 -7.06
C GLU A 97 8.24 -9.49 -5.55
N PHE A 98 9.05 -8.78 -4.76
CA PHE A 98 8.91 -8.82 -3.30
C PHE A 98 7.83 -7.84 -2.85
N VAL A 99 6.67 -8.36 -2.50
CA VAL A 99 5.49 -7.58 -2.13
C VAL A 99 5.22 -7.72 -0.64
N VAL A 100 5.14 -6.60 0.07
CA VAL A 100 4.72 -6.53 1.46
C VAL A 100 3.27 -6.07 1.53
N TYR A 101 2.41 -6.92 2.05
CA TYR A 101 1.03 -6.56 2.35
C TYR A 101 0.91 -6.10 3.80
N LEU A 102 0.62 -4.81 3.99
CA LEU A 102 0.26 -4.27 5.31
C LEU A 102 -1.21 -4.57 5.57
N LYS A 103 -1.47 -5.63 6.30
CA LYS A 103 -2.81 -6.09 6.64
C LYS A 103 -3.33 -5.34 7.86
N VAL A 104 -4.51 -4.74 7.75
CA VAL A 104 -5.16 -3.97 8.81
C VAL A 104 -6.60 -4.44 8.97
N SER A 105 -7.13 -4.46 10.19
CA SER A 105 -8.53 -4.74 10.46
C SER A 105 -9.41 -3.51 10.23
N VAL A 106 -10.70 -3.72 9.93
CA VAL A 106 -11.68 -2.64 9.84
C VAL A 106 -11.76 -1.84 11.15
N THR A 107 -11.68 -2.53 12.29
CA THR A 107 -11.68 -1.87 13.61
C THR A 107 -10.48 -0.93 13.78
N THR A 108 -9.30 -1.37 13.40
CA THR A 108 -8.07 -0.56 13.45
C THR A 108 -8.16 0.62 12.47
N GLN A 109 -8.68 0.40 11.26
CA GLN A 109 -8.92 1.48 10.31
C GLN A 109 -9.84 2.56 10.89
N LEU A 110 -10.99 2.16 11.43
CA LEU A 110 -11.95 3.09 12.06
C LEU A 110 -11.33 3.85 13.23
N GLY A 111 -10.53 3.18 14.06
CA GLY A 111 -9.82 3.82 15.16
C GLY A 111 -8.86 4.91 14.70
N ARG A 112 -8.05 4.61 13.68
CA ARG A 112 -7.11 5.57 13.08
C ARG A 112 -7.81 6.74 12.38
N MET A 113 -8.97 6.48 11.83
CA MET A 113 -9.77 7.46 11.12
C MET A 113 -10.47 8.47 12.03
N LYS A 114 -10.83 8.12 13.25
CA LYS A 114 -11.45 9.03 14.23
C LYS A 114 -10.59 10.28 14.51
N ASN A 115 -9.29 10.21 14.28
CA ASN A 115 -8.34 11.29 14.55
C ASN A 115 -8.02 12.19 13.35
N GLY A 116 -8.95 12.38 12.44
CA GLY A 116 -8.94 13.54 11.54
C GLY A 116 -8.36 13.34 10.13
N ARG A 117 -8.26 12.09 9.64
CA ARG A 117 -7.72 11.82 8.29
C ARG A 117 -8.70 11.19 7.31
N VAL A 118 -10.00 11.50 7.39
CA VAL A 118 -10.96 10.76 6.58
C VAL A 118 -12.07 11.54 5.94
N PRO A 119 -12.55 11.03 4.77
CA PRO A 119 -13.68 11.56 4.08
C PRO A 119 -14.93 11.62 4.99
N SER A 120 -15.75 12.61 4.74
CA SER A 120 -16.96 13.00 5.46
C SER A 120 -18.14 12.02 5.30
N LEU A 121 -17.90 10.72 5.52
CA LEU A 121 -18.99 9.73 5.55
C LEU A 121 -19.43 9.47 7.00
N PRO A 122 -20.73 9.25 7.26
CA PRO A 122 -21.20 8.78 8.56
C PRO A 122 -20.45 7.50 9.01
N VAL A 123 -20.19 7.34 10.30
CA VAL A 123 -19.35 6.24 10.82
C VAL A 123 -19.89 4.86 10.44
N GLU A 124 -21.22 4.69 10.39
CA GLU A 124 -21.84 3.41 10.02
C GLU A 124 -21.67 3.11 8.54
N ASP A 125 -21.79 4.10 7.67
CA ASP A 125 -21.53 3.98 6.24
C ASP A 125 -20.04 3.71 5.98
N MET A 126 -19.15 4.30 6.77
CA MET A 126 -17.71 4.05 6.69
C MET A 126 -17.37 2.60 7.05
N LYS A 127 -17.95 2.05 8.10
CA LYS A 127 -17.73 0.64 8.47
C LYS A 127 -18.16 -0.29 7.33
N ASN A 128 -19.37 -0.11 6.82
CA ASN A 128 -19.89 -0.92 5.71
C ASN A 128 -19.02 -0.77 4.44
N PHE A 129 -18.57 0.43 4.14
CA PHE A 129 -17.66 0.70 3.04
C PHE A 129 -16.34 -0.06 3.21
N LEU A 130 -15.70 0.00 4.38
CA LEU A 130 -14.45 -0.69 4.64
C LEU A 130 -14.62 -2.22 4.60
N GLU A 131 -15.69 -2.75 5.18
CA GLU A 131 -16.00 -4.19 5.13
C GLU A 131 -16.19 -4.68 3.69
N LYS A 132 -16.84 -3.87 2.84
CA LYS A 132 -16.97 -4.16 1.41
C LYS A 132 -15.60 -4.20 0.73
N GLN A 133 -14.75 -3.20 0.99
CA GLN A 133 -13.38 -3.15 0.45
C GLN A 133 -12.57 -4.40 0.86
N HIS A 134 -12.70 -4.84 2.10
CA HIS A 134 -12.02 -6.06 2.59
C HIS A 134 -12.51 -7.31 1.86
N ARG A 135 -13.82 -7.47 1.69
CA ARG A 135 -14.39 -8.62 0.94
C ARG A 135 -13.93 -8.66 -0.52
N GLU A 136 -13.78 -7.50 -1.14
CA GLU A 136 -13.40 -7.39 -2.56
C GLU A 136 -11.90 -7.57 -2.79
N ARG A 137 -11.03 -7.22 -1.82
CA ARG A 137 -9.60 -7.04 -2.07
C ARG A 137 -8.68 -7.96 -1.27
N ASN A 138 -9.09 -8.46 -0.10
CA ASN A 138 -8.19 -9.23 0.78
C ASN A 138 -7.55 -10.42 0.07
N ALA A 139 -8.34 -11.20 -0.68
CA ALA A 139 -7.82 -12.36 -1.41
C ALA A 139 -6.75 -11.96 -2.45
N PHE A 140 -6.93 -10.82 -3.11
CA PHE A 140 -5.97 -10.32 -4.08
C PHE A 140 -4.68 -9.78 -3.44
N TYR A 141 -4.78 -9.13 -2.27
CA TYR A 141 -3.58 -8.76 -1.51
C TYR A 141 -2.81 -9.99 -1.06
N GLU A 142 -3.50 -11.02 -0.57
CA GLU A 142 -2.87 -12.27 -0.14
C GLU A 142 -2.26 -13.05 -1.33
N GLU A 143 -2.89 -12.99 -2.51
CA GLU A 143 -2.39 -13.58 -3.76
C GLU A 143 -1.00 -13.03 -4.16
N VAL A 144 -0.81 -11.71 -4.07
CA VAL A 144 0.43 -11.06 -4.52
C VAL A 144 1.49 -10.95 -3.42
N ALA A 145 1.14 -11.15 -2.17
CA ALA A 145 2.03 -10.92 -1.03
C ALA A 145 3.14 -11.96 -0.94
N THR A 146 4.39 -11.51 -0.90
CA THR A 146 5.54 -12.32 -0.48
C THR A 146 5.62 -12.37 1.05
N LEU A 147 5.27 -11.28 1.71
CA LEU A 147 5.24 -11.15 3.16
C LEU A 147 4.00 -10.38 3.61
N ILE A 148 3.31 -10.92 4.61
CA ILE A 148 2.19 -10.24 5.27
C ILE A 148 2.68 -9.69 6.60
N VAL A 149 2.47 -8.40 6.82
CA VAL A 149 2.74 -7.71 8.08
C VAL A 149 1.41 -7.24 8.66
N GLU A 150 1.06 -7.77 9.83
CA GLU A 150 -0.15 -7.35 10.54
C GLU A 150 0.06 -5.95 11.12
N SER A 151 -0.60 -4.97 10.54
CA SER A 151 -0.59 -3.59 11.04
C SER A 151 -1.56 -3.47 12.20
N VAL A 152 -1.10 -3.85 13.38
CA VAL A 152 -1.89 -3.87 14.62
C VAL A 152 -1.69 -2.61 15.44
N GLY A 153 -2.77 -2.21 16.09
CA GLY A 153 -2.74 -1.18 17.11
C GLY A 153 -3.09 0.20 16.60
N TYR A 154 -3.73 0.89 17.49
CA TYR A 154 -3.93 2.33 17.50
C TYR A 154 -3.40 2.81 18.85
N SER A 155 -2.49 3.73 18.82
CA SER A 155 -2.02 4.43 20.01
C SER A 155 -2.04 5.92 19.76
N ASP A 156 -2.43 6.69 20.76
CA ASP A 156 -2.32 8.15 20.74
C ASP A 156 -0.87 8.60 21.03
N GLN A 157 0.00 7.67 21.40
CA GLN A 157 1.40 7.95 21.71
C GLN A 157 2.30 7.69 20.50
N VAL A 158 2.93 8.73 20.01
CA VAL A 158 3.86 8.67 18.86
C VAL A 158 5.01 7.68 19.08
N SER A 159 5.50 7.57 20.33
CA SER A 159 6.57 6.64 20.69
C SER A 159 6.18 5.17 20.50
N GLU A 160 4.96 4.81 20.84
CA GLU A 160 4.45 3.45 20.65
C GLU A 160 4.25 3.12 19.18
N ILE A 161 3.71 4.07 18.39
CA ILE A 161 3.57 3.93 16.95
C ILE A 161 4.92 3.69 16.29
N ASN A 162 5.92 4.49 16.64
CA ASN A 162 7.27 4.35 16.09
C ASN A 162 7.90 3.00 16.43
N LYS A 163 7.69 2.49 17.63
CA LYS A 163 8.19 1.17 18.04
C LYS A 163 7.55 0.05 17.21
N ILE A 164 6.23 0.08 17.03
CA ILE A 164 5.50 -0.91 16.22
C ILE A 164 6.02 -0.88 14.77
N ILE A 165 6.17 0.31 14.19
CA ILE A 165 6.68 0.46 12.83
C ILE A 165 8.11 -0.10 12.73
N GLU A 166 8.96 0.17 13.70
CA GLU A 166 10.33 -0.34 13.71
C GLU A 166 10.37 -1.88 13.79
N GLU A 167 9.54 -2.49 14.61
CA GLU A 167 9.41 -3.94 14.70
C GLU A 167 8.95 -4.55 13.38
N ASP A 168 7.96 -3.93 12.73
CA ASP A 168 7.44 -4.38 11.43
C ASP A 168 8.45 -4.21 10.30
N VAL A 169 9.20 -3.11 10.28
CA VAL A 169 10.31 -2.88 9.35
C VAL A 169 11.41 -3.94 9.53
N ASN A 170 11.74 -4.29 10.77
CA ASN A 170 12.74 -5.33 11.07
C ASN A 170 12.29 -6.72 10.56
N LYS A 171 10.99 -7.05 10.61
CA LYS A 171 10.47 -8.29 10.01
C LYS A 171 10.74 -8.34 8.51
N VAL A 172 10.52 -7.22 7.80
CA VAL A 172 10.79 -7.14 6.36
C VAL A 172 12.28 -7.29 6.07
N ILE A 173 13.14 -6.59 6.80
CA ILE A 173 14.59 -6.65 6.61
C ILE A 173 15.11 -8.08 6.83
N LYS A 174 14.64 -8.75 7.87
CA LYS A 174 14.97 -10.16 8.13
C LYS A 174 14.51 -11.08 6.99
N ALA A 175 13.32 -10.85 6.44
CA ALA A 175 12.79 -11.63 5.32
C ALA A 175 13.58 -11.41 4.02
N LEU A 176 14.23 -10.24 3.86
CA LEU A 176 15.14 -9.94 2.76
C LEU A 176 16.53 -10.60 2.92
N GLY A 177 16.82 -11.20 4.07
CA GLY A 177 18.14 -11.77 4.36
C GLY A 177 19.23 -10.73 4.62
N LYS A 178 18.82 -9.55 5.09
CA LYS A 178 19.72 -8.42 5.40
C LYS A 178 19.81 -8.17 6.89
#